data_d0db0f2229eb48cf29cef8397483fb1a
#
_entry.id   d0db0f2229eb48cf29cef8397483fb1a
#
_cell.length_a   1.000
_cell.length_b   1.000
_cell.length_c   1.000
_cell.angle_alpha   90.00
_cell.angle_beta   90.00
_cell.angle_gamma   90.00
#
_symmetry.space_group_name_H-M   'P 1'
#
loop_
_entity.id
_entity.type
_entity.pdbx_description
1 polymer ?
#
loop_
_entity_poly.entity_id
_entity_poly.type
_entity_poly.pdbx_seq_one_letter_code
_entity_poly.pdbx_strand_id
1 'polypeptide(L)'
;NESWNLSGDLTEPRWGHTTTLLQDGSVLATGGRLNGESLGSAELFDPTTKKWDLIAPMLIPRWGHTATRMLNGKVLVVGGQNGTAGVLLSEIYDPATGTWSRGGETFGERRDHTASLLTDGRVVVSGGYTYVPVATTEIFDPFSGIGEPWSRTDKLAGPRQGHTATALPGGNLLVVGGRGGLFTSLTRVELYNPSSGSWTSRGTISTARWGHSMTVMRDQSILIAGGKGIRGELVTNSVLLSSDKQRSGSAGVLNQGRFSHVTVKLLDDRVLVAGGNTGLSSRTATSEIFDPKSSKWLSTDPMTVAVELASAVLLESGVVLVTGGWDGTGPVTTTGLFNPEAGKWENGPELMKARWGHASILLQDGTVL
;
A
#
# COMPACT_ATOMS: atom_id res chain seq x y z
N ASN A 1 -12.92 18.09 -19.86
CA ASN A 1 -13.56 16.84 -20.34
C ASN A 1 -12.85 15.67 -19.65
N GLU A 2 -13.52 15.11 -18.67
CA GLU A 2 -13.04 13.91 -17.99
C GLU A 2 -13.37 12.71 -18.89
N SER A 3 -12.37 12.06 -19.45
CA SER A 3 -12.51 10.87 -20.29
C SER A 3 -11.32 9.95 -20.11
N TRP A 4 -11.55 8.65 -20.18
CA TRP A 4 -10.48 7.67 -20.30
C TRP A 4 -10.06 7.54 -21.76
N ASN A 5 -8.79 7.61 -22.00
CA ASN A 5 -8.19 7.33 -23.30
C ASN A 5 -7.31 6.09 -23.17
N LEU A 6 -7.24 5.31 -24.23
CA LEU A 6 -6.28 4.21 -24.26
C LEU A 6 -4.85 4.78 -24.20
N SER A 7 -4.12 4.36 -23.21
CA SER A 7 -2.69 4.69 -23.01
C SER A 7 -1.79 3.50 -23.36
N GLY A 8 -2.23 2.64 -24.28
CA GLY A 8 -1.62 1.34 -24.52
C GLY A 8 -2.00 0.31 -23.44
N ASP A 9 -1.98 -0.95 -23.83
CA ASP A 9 -2.13 -2.07 -22.89
C ASP A 9 -0.74 -2.49 -22.39
N LEU A 10 -0.67 -3.03 -21.17
CA LEU A 10 0.47 -3.84 -20.78
C LEU A 10 0.62 -5.00 -21.76
N THR A 11 1.83 -5.29 -22.17
CA THR A 11 2.14 -6.40 -23.10
C THR A 11 1.71 -7.73 -22.50
N GLU A 12 1.86 -7.87 -21.18
CA GLU A 12 1.44 -9.05 -20.42
C GLU A 12 0.43 -8.68 -19.34
N PRO A 13 -0.77 -9.29 -19.32
CA PRO A 13 -1.69 -9.18 -18.21
C PRO A 13 -1.03 -9.68 -16.92
N ARG A 14 -1.17 -8.95 -15.82
CA ARG A 14 -0.51 -9.29 -14.55
C ARG A 14 -1.33 -8.91 -13.34
N TRP A 15 -1.32 -9.74 -12.32
CA TRP A 15 -1.86 -9.42 -11.00
C TRP A 15 -0.84 -9.69 -9.90
N GLY A 16 -0.96 -9.00 -8.75
CA GLY A 16 0.05 -9.09 -7.69
C GLY A 16 1.43 -8.55 -8.09
N HIS A 17 1.47 -7.71 -9.12
CA HIS A 17 2.64 -6.94 -9.54
C HIS A 17 2.76 -5.67 -8.70
N THR A 18 3.86 -4.96 -8.88
CA THR A 18 4.05 -3.62 -8.32
C THR A 18 4.13 -2.59 -9.44
N THR A 19 3.64 -1.37 -9.14
CA THR A 19 3.83 -0.20 -10.00
C THR A 19 4.58 0.87 -9.21
N THR A 20 5.55 1.50 -9.85
CA THR A 20 6.41 2.52 -9.24
C THR A 20 6.54 3.72 -10.14
N LEU A 21 6.11 4.90 -9.67
CA LEU A 21 6.33 6.17 -10.35
C LEU A 21 7.81 6.55 -10.23
N LEU A 22 8.50 6.71 -11.37
CA LEU A 22 9.89 7.09 -11.45
C LEU A 22 10.06 8.62 -11.39
N GLN A 23 11.29 9.07 -11.32
CA GLN A 23 11.60 10.50 -11.14
C GLN A 23 11.29 11.33 -12.40
N ASP A 24 11.41 10.73 -13.57
CA ASP A 24 11.12 11.32 -14.88
C ASP A 24 9.62 11.32 -15.23
N GLY A 25 8.77 10.81 -14.35
CA GLY A 25 7.33 10.68 -14.56
C GLY A 25 6.91 9.39 -15.25
N SER A 26 7.84 8.55 -15.70
CA SER A 26 7.51 7.22 -16.21
C SER A 26 7.02 6.28 -15.09
N VAL A 27 6.32 5.20 -15.45
CA VAL A 27 5.81 4.23 -14.47
C VAL A 27 6.37 2.85 -14.78
N LEU A 28 7.05 2.28 -13.81
CA LEU A 28 7.59 0.92 -13.88
C LEU A 28 6.58 -0.09 -13.32
N ALA A 29 6.16 -1.06 -14.14
CA ALA A 29 5.39 -2.24 -13.71
C ALA A 29 6.31 -3.46 -13.67
N THR A 30 6.35 -4.19 -12.54
CA THR A 30 7.27 -5.33 -12.40
C THR A 30 6.59 -6.57 -11.85
N GLY A 31 6.96 -7.72 -12.39
CA GLY A 31 6.55 -9.03 -11.93
C GLY A 31 5.05 -9.27 -11.93
N GLY A 32 4.58 -10.00 -10.96
CA GLY A 32 3.18 -10.42 -10.85
C GLY A 32 2.98 -11.87 -11.27
N ARG A 33 1.74 -12.22 -11.57
CA ARG A 33 1.35 -13.57 -12.04
C ARG A 33 0.44 -13.50 -13.26
N LEU A 34 0.60 -14.49 -14.12
CA LEU A 34 -0.29 -14.76 -15.24
C LEU A 34 -0.53 -16.27 -15.31
N ASN A 35 -1.80 -16.70 -15.36
CA ASN A 35 -2.18 -18.11 -15.47
C ASN A 35 -1.52 -19.05 -14.44
N GLY A 36 -1.26 -18.53 -13.23
CA GLY A 36 -0.60 -19.32 -12.17
C GLY A 36 0.92 -19.20 -12.12
N GLU A 37 1.55 -18.73 -13.19
CA GLU A 37 3.00 -18.58 -13.28
C GLU A 37 3.46 -17.20 -12.80
N SER A 38 4.64 -17.16 -12.14
CA SER A 38 5.28 -15.92 -11.73
C SER A 38 5.95 -15.25 -12.91
N LEU A 39 5.80 -13.92 -13.04
CA LEU A 39 6.39 -13.15 -14.11
C LEU A 39 7.73 -12.56 -13.70
N GLY A 40 8.72 -12.66 -14.58
CA GLY A 40 9.99 -11.92 -14.50
C GLY A 40 9.95 -10.64 -15.32
N SER A 41 8.99 -10.48 -16.20
CA SER A 41 8.88 -9.32 -17.08
C SER A 41 8.67 -8.03 -16.33
N ALA A 42 9.19 -6.96 -16.91
CA ALA A 42 9.00 -5.59 -16.49
C ALA A 42 8.62 -4.73 -17.68
N GLU A 43 7.73 -3.77 -17.45
CA GLU A 43 7.24 -2.86 -18.47
C GLU A 43 7.35 -1.41 -17.96
N LEU A 44 7.67 -0.51 -18.86
CA LEU A 44 7.82 0.90 -18.57
C LEU A 44 6.77 1.70 -19.36
N PHE A 45 5.97 2.47 -18.66
CA PHE A 45 5.08 3.44 -19.26
C PHE A 45 5.80 4.77 -19.50
N ASP A 46 5.80 5.24 -20.72
CA ASP A 46 6.27 6.58 -21.07
C ASP A 46 5.08 7.56 -21.13
N PRO A 47 5.04 8.57 -20.24
CA PRO A 47 3.94 9.54 -20.21
C PRO A 47 3.88 10.43 -21.44
N THR A 48 4.98 10.57 -22.20
CA THR A 48 5.04 11.39 -23.41
C THR A 48 4.37 10.69 -24.61
N THR A 49 4.74 9.42 -24.82
CA THR A 49 4.18 8.60 -25.92
C THR A 49 2.89 7.91 -25.52
N LYS A 50 2.58 7.84 -24.20
CA LYS A 50 1.43 7.13 -23.62
C LYS A 50 1.43 5.64 -23.97
N LYS A 51 2.61 5.01 -24.01
CA LYS A 51 2.78 3.59 -24.35
C LYS A 51 3.49 2.84 -23.24
N TRP A 52 3.19 1.56 -23.17
CA TRP A 52 3.94 0.60 -22.39
C TRP A 52 4.94 -0.11 -23.30
N ASP A 53 6.19 -0.14 -22.88
CA ASP A 53 7.25 -0.87 -23.57
C ASP A 53 7.81 -1.95 -22.64
N LEU A 54 7.98 -3.15 -23.20
CA LEU A 54 8.66 -4.24 -22.51
C LEU A 54 10.14 -3.86 -22.37
N ILE A 55 10.65 -3.94 -21.16
CA ILE A 55 12.06 -3.67 -20.85
C ILE A 55 12.75 -4.95 -20.39
N ALA A 56 14.05 -4.86 -20.09
CA ALA A 56 14.80 -5.99 -19.56
C ALA A 56 14.07 -6.62 -18.36
N PRO A 57 13.93 -7.95 -18.31
CA PRO A 57 13.24 -8.63 -17.22
C PRO A 57 14.09 -8.64 -15.95
N MET A 58 13.46 -8.85 -14.80
CA MET A 58 14.12 -9.22 -13.56
C MET A 58 14.85 -10.55 -13.71
N LEU A 59 15.89 -10.77 -12.92
CA LEU A 59 16.66 -12.02 -12.90
C LEU A 59 15.81 -13.20 -12.39
N ILE A 60 14.89 -12.93 -11.44
CA ILE A 60 14.01 -13.95 -10.85
C ILE A 60 12.56 -13.52 -10.97
N PRO A 61 11.70 -14.33 -11.63
CA PRO A 61 10.26 -14.09 -11.65
C PRO A 61 9.68 -14.05 -10.22
N ARG A 62 8.73 -13.13 -9.98
CA ARG A 62 8.14 -12.97 -8.64
C ARG A 62 6.80 -12.26 -8.61
N TRP A 63 6.00 -12.60 -7.60
CA TRP A 63 4.77 -11.90 -7.23
C TRP A 63 4.70 -11.69 -5.72
N GLY A 64 3.87 -10.74 -5.25
CA GLY A 64 3.75 -10.42 -3.82
C GLY A 64 5.03 -9.83 -3.22
N HIS A 65 5.90 -9.29 -4.06
CA HIS A 65 7.10 -8.53 -3.72
C HIS A 65 6.75 -7.07 -3.41
N THR A 66 7.73 -6.34 -2.93
CA THR A 66 7.67 -4.88 -2.84
C THR A 66 8.64 -4.25 -3.83
N ALA A 67 8.27 -3.07 -4.36
CA ALA A 67 9.14 -2.22 -5.15
C ALA A 67 9.20 -0.84 -4.51
N THR A 68 10.40 -0.36 -4.23
CA THR A 68 10.62 0.90 -3.52
C THR A 68 11.56 1.78 -4.31
N ARG A 69 11.10 2.94 -4.79
CA ARG A 69 11.97 3.94 -5.38
C ARG A 69 12.81 4.58 -4.29
N MET A 70 14.12 4.42 -4.40
CA MET A 70 15.12 4.98 -3.49
C MET A 70 15.41 6.45 -3.80
N LEU A 71 16.12 7.14 -2.89
CA LEU A 71 16.49 8.55 -3.07
C LEU A 71 17.38 8.81 -4.30
N ASN A 72 18.15 7.81 -4.73
CA ASN A 72 18.99 7.88 -5.94
C ASN A 72 18.21 7.61 -7.25
N GLY A 73 16.89 7.49 -7.18
CA GLY A 73 16.01 7.25 -8.33
C GLY A 73 15.88 5.79 -8.76
N LYS A 74 16.77 4.90 -8.32
CA LYS A 74 16.69 3.45 -8.61
C LYS A 74 15.55 2.80 -7.84
N VAL A 75 15.07 1.65 -8.33
CA VAL A 75 13.98 0.90 -7.70
C VAL A 75 14.51 -0.40 -7.12
N LEU A 76 14.38 -0.56 -5.81
CA LEU A 76 14.70 -1.79 -5.09
C LEU A 76 13.48 -2.71 -5.07
N VAL A 77 13.64 -3.93 -5.57
CA VAL A 77 12.63 -5.00 -5.55
C VAL A 77 13.02 -6.07 -4.57
N VAL A 78 12.15 -6.41 -3.62
CA VAL A 78 12.48 -7.32 -2.51
C VAL A 78 11.42 -8.39 -2.33
N GLY A 79 11.87 -9.62 -2.05
CA GLY A 79 11.01 -10.74 -1.66
C GLY A 79 10.07 -11.20 -2.76
N GLY A 80 8.89 -11.65 -2.35
CA GLY A 80 7.93 -12.30 -3.24
C GLY A 80 8.14 -13.80 -3.35
N GLN A 81 7.38 -14.41 -4.23
CA GLN A 81 7.47 -15.85 -4.55
C GLN A 81 7.62 -16.08 -6.04
N ASN A 82 8.40 -17.12 -6.38
CA ASN A 82 8.47 -17.71 -7.70
C ASN A 82 7.87 -19.14 -7.61
N GLY A 83 6.68 -19.32 -8.18
CA GLY A 83 5.89 -20.51 -7.91
C GLY A 83 5.57 -20.63 -6.41
N THR A 84 6.07 -21.66 -5.75
CA THR A 84 5.94 -21.90 -4.30
C THR A 84 7.17 -21.46 -3.49
N ALA A 85 8.30 -21.20 -4.16
CA ALA A 85 9.55 -20.81 -3.51
C ALA A 85 9.59 -19.31 -3.19
N GLY A 86 10.02 -18.97 -1.99
CA GLY A 86 10.29 -17.59 -1.64
C GLY A 86 11.56 -17.08 -2.32
N VAL A 87 11.61 -15.79 -2.63
CA VAL A 87 12.75 -15.16 -3.31
C VAL A 87 13.58 -14.38 -2.31
N LEU A 88 14.85 -14.81 -2.12
CA LEU A 88 15.82 -14.12 -1.25
C LEU A 88 16.53 -12.97 -1.98
N LEU A 89 16.88 -13.20 -3.25
CA LEU A 89 17.62 -12.19 -4.03
C LEU A 89 16.77 -10.95 -4.22
N SER A 90 17.26 -9.83 -3.73
CA SER A 90 16.73 -8.52 -4.11
C SER A 90 17.35 -8.03 -5.41
N GLU A 91 16.63 -7.22 -6.15
CA GLU A 91 17.06 -6.70 -7.45
C GLU A 91 16.90 -5.19 -7.51
N ILE A 92 17.74 -4.54 -8.26
CA ILE A 92 17.72 -3.08 -8.40
C ILE A 92 17.58 -2.74 -9.88
N TYR A 93 16.52 -2.03 -10.20
CA TYR A 93 16.33 -1.42 -11.51
C TYR A 93 16.97 -0.03 -11.53
N ASP A 94 17.78 0.23 -12.52
CA ASP A 94 18.37 1.54 -12.79
C ASP A 94 17.67 2.19 -13.99
N PRO A 95 16.84 3.21 -13.78
CA PRO A 95 16.13 3.88 -14.88
C PRO A 95 17.07 4.58 -15.87
N ALA A 96 18.26 5.02 -15.42
CA ALA A 96 19.21 5.72 -16.28
C ALA A 96 19.84 4.80 -17.35
N THR A 97 19.95 3.51 -17.05
CA THR A 97 20.54 2.51 -17.97
C THR A 97 19.52 1.51 -18.51
N GLY A 98 18.30 1.46 -17.93
CA GLY A 98 17.29 0.48 -18.26
C GLY A 98 17.64 -0.96 -17.85
N THR A 99 18.57 -1.15 -16.90
CA THR A 99 19.11 -2.46 -16.54
C THR A 99 18.80 -2.89 -15.11
N TRP A 100 18.79 -4.21 -14.89
CA TRP A 100 18.68 -4.83 -13.57
C TRP A 100 20.03 -5.27 -13.05
N SER A 101 20.23 -5.12 -11.76
CA SER A 101 21.40 -5.62 -11.05
C SER A 101 20.99 -6.33 -9.76
N ARG A 102 21.90 -7.18 -9.23
CA ARG A 102 21.68 -7.85 -7.95
C ARG A 102 21.78 -6.82 -6.81
N GLY A 103 20.78 -6.82 -5.92
CA GLY A 103 20.76 -6.00 -4.71
C GLY A 103 21.18 -6.77 -3.44
N GLY A 104 21.83 -7.96 -3.60
CA GLY A 104 22.15 -8.85 -2.49
C GLY A 104 20.96 -9.69 -2.05
N GLU A 105 21.19 -10.61 -1.10
CA GLU A 105 20.18 -11.51 -0.58
C GLU A 105 19.67 -11.06 0.78
N THR A 106 18.35 -11.14 0.98
CA THR A 106 17.73 -11.02 2.30
C THR A 106 18.03 -12.26 3.13
N PHE A 107 18.00 -12.14 4.45
CA PHE A 107 18.27 -13.26 5.37
C PHE A 107 17.06 -14.19 5.55
N GLY A 108 15.91 -13.87 4.96
CA GLY A 108 14.72 -14.69 5.04
C GLY A 108 13.70 -14.38 3.94
N GLU A 109 13.11 -15.45 3.42
CA GLU A 109 12.02 -15.35 2.46
C GLU A 109 10.82 -14.61 3.06
N ARG A 110 10.13 -13.84 2.22
CA ARG A 110 8.90 -13.13 2.61
C ARG A 110 8.11 -12.63 1.40
N ARG A 111 6.80 -12.65 1.50
CA ARG A 111 5.87 -11.92 0.65
C ARG A 111 4.87 -11.16 1.50
N ASP A 112 4.11 -10.27 0.91
CA ASP A 112 3.09 -9.47 1.63
C ASP A 112 3.67 -8.77 2.89
N HIS A 113 4.94 -8.39 2.80
CA HIS A 113 5.68 -7.63 3.79
C HIS A 113 5.55 -6.14 3.48
N THR A 114 6.02 -5.31 4.39
CA THR A 114 6.16 -3.88 4.13
C THR A 114 7.62 -3.54 3.84
N ALA A 115 7.85 -2.67 2.85
CA ALA A 115 9.12 -2.03 2.59
C ALA A 115 8.94 -0.52 2.71
N SER A 116 9.78 0.12 3.50
CA SER A 116 9.66 1.54 3.81
C SER A 116 10.98 2.25 3.59
N LEU A 117 10.97 3.23 2.68
CA LEU A 117 12.10 4.14 2.48
C LEU A 117 12.18 5.10 3.67
N LEU A 118 13.32 5.11 4.34
CA LEU A 118 13.62 6.03 5.42
C LEU A 118 14.16 7.37 4.89
N THR A 119 14.14 8.39 5.73
CA THR A 119 14.64 9.73 5.39
C THR A 119 16.15 9.77 5.13
N ASP A 120 16.90 8.78 5.61
CA ASP A 120 18.34 8.62 5.36
C ASP A 120 18.66 7.81 4.09
N GLY A 121 17.66 7.38 3.34
CA GLY A 121 17.79 6.67 2.07
C GLY A 121 17.87 5.15 2.19
N ARG A 122 17.93 4.60 3.40
CA ARG A 122 17.87 3.16 3.63
C ARG A 122 16.43 2.65 3.51
N VAL A 123 16.27 1.35 3.21
CA VAL A 123 14.96 0.72 3.11
C VAL A 123 14.81 -0.36 4.18
N VAL A 124 13.79 -0.24 5.03
CA VAL A 124 13.46 -1.26 6.04
C VAL A 124 12.37 -2.17 5.51
N VAL A 125 12.63 -3.46 5.56
CA VAL A 125 11.68 -4.52 5.21
C VAL A 125 11.22 -5.20 6.49
N SER A 126 9.92 -5.28 6.73
CA SER A 126 9.41 -5.79 8.00
C SER A 126 8.25 -6.77 7.83
N GLY A 127 8.25 -7.81 8.67
CA GLY A 127 7.19 -8.80 8.71
C GLY A 127 6.97 -9.53 7.40
N GLY A 128 5.71 -9.84 7.12
CA GLY A 128 5.28 -10.58 5.93
C GLY A 128 4.96 -12.04 6.25
N TYR A 129 4.94 -12.83 5.21
CA TYR A 129 4.48 -14.21 5.25
C TYR A 129 5.40 -15.11 4.41
N THR A 130 5.74 -16.26 4.95
CA THR A 130 6.32 -17.39 4.21
C THR A 130 5.26 -18.52 4.11
N TYR A 131 5.37 -19.51 4.95
CA TYR A 131 4.29 -20.47 5.27
C TYR A 131 3.55 -20.06 6.56
N VAL A 132 4.17 -19.14 7.32
CA VAL A 132 3.65 -18.53 8.53
C VAL A 132 4.05 -17.05 8.55
N PRO A 133 3.36 -16.18 9.29
CA PRO A 133 3.81 -14.81 9.49
C PRO A 133 5.19 -14.75 10.13
N VAL A 134 6.01 -13.76 9.77
CA VAL A 134 7.37 -13.60 10.29
C VAL A 134 7.52 -12.31 11.09
N ALA A 135 8.46 -12.31 12.05
CA ALA A 135 8.78 -11.16 12.90
C ALA A 135 10.10 -10.49 12.48
N THR A 136 10.83 -11.07 11.54
CA THR A 136 12.14 -10.57 11.12
C THR A 136 12.00 -9.24 10.40
N THR A 137 12.98 -8.38 10.67
CA THR A 137 13.16 -7.11 9.98
C THR A 137 14.59 -6.99 9.50
N GLU A 138 14.76 -6.39 8.34
CA GLU A 138 16.03 -6.26 7.64
C GLU A 138 16.12 -4.88 7.04
N ILE A 139 17.33 -4.35 6.94
CA ILE A 139 17.57 -3.03 6.37
C ILE A 139 18.51 -3.16 5.18
N PHE A 140 18.13 -2.51 4.10
CA PHE A 140 18.95 -2.33 2.90
C PHE A 140 19.62 -0.97 2.97
N ASP A 141 20.94 -0.95 2.85
CA ASP A 141 21.74 0.27 2.78
C ASP A 141 22.31 0.44 1.37
N PRO A 142 21.78 1.37 0.55
CA PRO A 142 22.29 1.61 -0.80
C PRO A 142 23.69 2.24 -0.82
N PHE A 143 24.23 2.63 0.34
CA PHE A 143 25.52 3.30 0.50
C PHE A 143 26.57 2.40 1.14
N SER A 144 26.31 1.09 1.31
CA SER A 144 27.22 0.14 1.97
C SER A 144 28.58 -0.07 1.30
N GLY A 145 28.79 0.50 0.12
CA GLY A 145 30.05 0.40 -0.60
C GLY A 145 30.31 -1.02 -1.13
N ILE A 146 31.49 -1.59 -0.82
CA ILE A 146 31.90 -2.95 -1.26
C ILE A 146 31.26 -4.04 -0.37
N GLY A 147 30.59 -3.67 0.73
CA GLY A 147 29.96 -4.60 1.68
C GLY A 147 28.63 -5.16 1.20
N GLU A 148 28.11 -6.11 1.96
CA GLU A 148 26.74 -6.61 1.75
C GLU A 148 25.73 -5.50 2.09
N PRO A 149 24.81 -5.16 1.19
CA PRO A 149 23.88 -4.07 1.42
C PRO A 149 22.79 -4.40 2.43
N TRP A 150 22.60 -5.67 2.76
CA TRP A 150 21.60 -6.13 3.71
C TRP A 150 22.18 -6.36 5.10
N SER A 151 21.47 -5.89 6.11
CA SER A 151 21.78 -6.16 7.50
C SER A 151 20.52 -6.57 8.27
N ARG A 152 20.69 -7.48 9.23
CA ARG A 152 19.63 -7.79 10.19
C ARG A 152 19.48 -6.65 11.19
N THR A 153 18.25 -6.38 11.56
CA THR A 153 17.91 -5.49 12.68
C THR A 153 17.34 -6.31 13.82
N ASP A 154 17.02 -5.68 14.92
CA ASP A 154 16.19 -6.32 15.94
C ASP A 154 14.85 -6.76 15.31
N LYS A 155 14.23 -7.78 15.89
CA LYS A 155 12.95 -8.30 15.43
C LYS A 155 11.79 -7.50 16.03
N LEU A 156 10.69 -7.46 15.30
CA LEU A 156 9.39 -7.08 15.86
C LEU A 156 9.04 -7.98 17.05
N ALA A 157 8.30 -7.47 18.01
CA ALA A 157 7.91 -8.22 19.22
C ALA A 157 6.99 -9.43 18.93
N GLY A 158 6.56 -9.61 17.68
CA GLY A 158 5.83 -10.79 17.23
C GLY A 158 5.67 -10.83 15.71
N PRO A 159 5.48 -12.04 15.15
CA PRO A 159 5.28 -12.23 13.72
C PRO A 159 4.03 -11.52 13.24
N ARG A 160 4.05 -11.00 12.00
CA ARG A 160 2.89 -10.30 11.44
C ARG A 160 2.87 -10.21 9.92
N GLN A 161 1.68 -10.30 9.37
CA GLN A 161 1.32 -9.96 7.99
C GLN A 161 0.08 -9.04 8.00
N GLY A 162 -0.17 -8.32 6.91
CA GLY A 162 -1.31 -7.40 6.82
C GLY A 162 -1.28 -6.28 7.87
N HIS A 163 -0.11 -5.97 8.39
CA HIS A 163 0.17 -4.80 9.21
C HIS A 163 0.36 -3.57 8.33
N THR A 164 0.34 -2.42 8.93
CA THR A 164 0.72 -1.16 8.25
C THR A 164 2.07 -0.68 8.77
N ALA A 165 2.86 -0.09 7.88
CA ALA A 165 4.13 0.53 8.20
C ALA A 165 4.21 1.91 7.55
N THR A 166 4.78 2.90 8.24
CA THR A 166 5.02 4.23 7.67
C THR A 166 6.29 4.84 8.24
N ALA A 167 7.13 5.38 7.34
CA ALA A 167 8.25 6.21 7.73
C ALA A 167 7.73 7.56 8.24
N LEU A 168 8.25 7.99 9.38
CA LEU A 168 7.89 9.25 10.01
C LEU A 168 8.90 10.34 9.62
N PRO A 169 8.50 11.62 9.60
CA PRO A 169 9.41 12.72 9.27
C PRO A 169 10.66 12.79 10.13
N GLY A 170 10.62 12.26 11.37
CA GLY A 170 11.79 12.14 12.25
C GLY A 170 12.72 10.97 11.93
N GLY A 171 12.53 10.27 10.78
CA GLY A 171 13.38 9.18 10.32
C GLY A 171 13.05 7.81 10.90
N ASN A 172 12.20 7.72 11.92
CA ASN A 172 11.77 6.45 12.50
C ASN A 172 10.71 5.78 11.62
N LEU A 173 10.56 4.45 11.74
CA LEU A 173 9.48 3.68 11.10
C LEU A 173 8.47 3.20 12.14
N LEU A 174 7.20 3.51 11.92
CA LEU A 174 6.11 3.02 12.76
C LEU A 174 5.45 1.81 12.12
N VAL A 175 5.21 0.77 12.93
CA VAL A 175 4.48 -0.44 12.54
C VAL A 175 3.31 -0.66 13.48
N VAL A 176 2.12 -0.93 12.92
CA VAL A 176 0.89 -1.09 13.71
C VAL A 176 0.13 -2.36 13.31
N GLY A 177 -0.36 -3.08 14.31
CA GLY A 177 -1.28 -4.19 14.13
C GLY A 177 -0.73 -5.34 13.30
N GLY A 178 -1.59 -5.91 12.49
CA GLY A 178 -1.32 -7.09 11.67
C GLY A 178 -1.88 -8.38 12.28
N ARG A 179 -1.65 -9.48 11.58
CA ARG A 179 -2.07 -10.84 11.97
C ARG A 179 -0.85 -11.71 12.20
N GLY A 180 -0.72 -12.25 13.43
CA GLY A 180 0.42 -13.06 13.85
C GLY A 180 0.26 -14.57 13.62
N GLY A 181 -0.92 -15.00 13.14
CA GLY A 181 -1.25 -16.40 12.87
C GLY A 181 -2.72 -16.54 12.52
N LEU A 182 -3.24 -17.79 12.45
CA LEU A 182 -4.61 -18.05 11.99
C LEU A 182 -5.69 -17.34 12.80
N PHE A 183 -5.49 -17.18 14.11
CA PHE A 183 -6.48 -16.59 15.03
C PHE A 183 -5.89 -15.48 15.92
N THR A 184 -4.83 -14.82 15.46
CA THR A 184 -4.17 -13.76 16.25
C THR A 184 -4.07 -12.48 15.46
N SER A 185 -4.89 -11.51 15.79
CA SER A 185 -4.70 -10.11 15.37
C SER A 185 -3.94 -9.35 16.47
N LEU A 186 -3.18 -8.36 16.08
CA LEU A 186 -2.29 -7.65 16.98
C LEU A 186 -2.80 -6.25 17.29
N THR A 187 -2.60 -5.83 18.55
CA THR A 187 -2.84 -4.45 19.00
C THR A 187 -1.55 -3.62 19.03
N ARG A 188 -0.40 -4.24 18.87
CA ARG A 188 0.92 -3.64 19.12
C ARG A 188 1.22 -2.48 18.17
N VAL A 189 1.77 -1.42 18.76
CA VAL A 189 2.39 -0.28 18.09
C VAL A 189 3.87 -0.33 18.38
N GLU A 190 4.69 -0.41 17.36
CA GLU A 190 6.14 -0.54 17.47
C GLU A 190 6.84 0.51 16.62
N LEU A 191 7.89 1.11 17.17
CA LEU A 191 8.69 2.13 16.52
C LEU A 191 10.11 1.63 16.34
N TYR A 192 10.58 1.61 15.12
CA TYR A 192 11.95 1.34 14.73
C TYR A 192 12.77 2.62 14.71
N ASN A 193 13.91 2.58 15.39
CA ASN A 193 14.91 3.65 15.34
C ASN A 193 16.08 3.19 14.46
N PRO A 194 16.28 3.79 13.26
CA PRO A 194 17.33 3.36 12.34
C PRO A 194 18.76 3.66 12.83
N SER A 195 18.94 4.58 13.76
CA SER A 195 20.25 4.88 14.32
C SER A 195 20.74 3.82 15.30
N SER A 196 19.83 3.19 16.06
CA SER A 196 20.16 2.10 16.99
C SER A 196 19.90 0.70 16.43
N GLY A 197 19.16 0.59 15.31
CA GLY A 197 18.72 -0.68 14.73
C GLY A 197 17.67 -1.42 15.57
N SER A 198 17.04 -0.74 16.54
CA SER A 198 16.18 -1.36 17.55
C SER A 198 14.71 -0.98 17.41
N TRP A 199 13.85 -1.89 17.87
CA TRP A 199 12.41 -1.68 17.99
C TRP A 199 12.02 -1.35 19.42
N THR A 200 11.17 -0.36 19.59
CA THR A 200 10.60 0.01 20.89
C THR A 200 9.08 -0.05 20.85
N SER A 201 8.48 -0.63 21.89
CA SER A 201 7.01 -0.61 22.01
C SER A 201 6.52 0.82 22.25
N ARG A 202 5.46 1.18 21.56
CA ARG A 202 4.70 2.43 21.76
C ARG A 202 3.30 2.14 22.32
N GLY A 203 3.15 1.01 23.01
CA GLY A 203 1.88 0.57 23.57
C GLY A 203 1.02 -0.21 22.57
N THR A 204 -0.27 -0.06 22.71
CA THR A 204 -1.26 -0.80 21.93
C THR A 204 -2.40 0.09 21.46
N ILE A 205 -3.02 -0.28 20.34
CA ILE A 205 -4.31 0.25 19.93
C ILE A 205 -5.44 -0.49 20.67
N SER A 206 -6.60 0.14 20.79
CA SER A 206 -7.72 -0.38 21.57
C SER A 206 -8.28 -1.71 21.06
N THR A 207 -8.16 -1.99 19.76
CA THR A 207 -8.71 -3.20 19.15
C THR A 207 -7.70 -3.79 18.17
N ALA A 208 -7.42 -5.09 18.34
CA ALA A 208 -6.55 -5.84 17.45
C ALA A 208 -7.09 -5.87 16.02
N ARG A 209 -6.23 -5.60 15.01
CA ARG A 209 -6.67 -5.52 13.62
C ARG A 209 -5.58 -5.79 12.61
N TRP A 210 -5.99 -6.26 11.43
CA TRP A 210 -5.17 -6.40 10.22
C TRP A 210 -5.95 -5.93 8.99
N GLY A 211 -5.27 -5.58 7.91
CA GLY A 211 -5.92 -5.03 6.71
C GLY A 211 -6.65 -3.70 6.98
N HIS A 212 -6.19 -2.96 7.97
CA HIS A 212 -6.65 -1.61 8.29
C HIS A 212 -5.89 -0.57 7.47
N SER A 213 -6.40 0.63 7.41
CA SER A 213 -5.69 1.78 6.87
C SER A 213 -4.96 2.58 7.96
N MET A 214 -3.86 3.23 7.56
CA MET A 214 -3.07 4.11 8.41
C MET A 214 -2.74 5.39 7.65
N THR A 215 -3.10 6.54 8.22
CA THR A 215 -2.94 7.86 7.59
C THR A 215 -2.21 8.82 8.52
N VAL A 216 -1.13 9.42 8.03
CA VAL A 216 -0.39 10.46 8.77
C VAL A 216 -1.08 11.80 8.55
N MET A 217 -1.53 12.42 9.65
CA MET A 217 -2.19 13.73 9.68
C MET A 217 -1.15 14.86 9.62
N ARG A 218 -1.59 16.10 9.38
CA ARG A 218 -0.67 17.26 9.32
C ARG A 218 0.05 17.52 10.65
N ASP A 219 -0.62 17.30 11.77
CA ASP A 219 -0.06 17.43 13.11
C ASP A 219 0.85 16.28 13.51
N GLN A 220 1.15 15.37 12.58
CA GLN A 220 1.92 14.14 12.76
C GLN A 220 1.22 13.09 13.64
N SER A 221 -0.03 13.28 14.04
CA SER A 221 -0.84 12.19 14.59
C SER A 221 -1.15 11.16 13.50
N ILE A 222 -1.55 9.96 13.89
CA ILE A 222 -1.81 8.88 12.93
C ILE A 222 -3.20 8.30 13.16
N LEU A 223 -4.04 8.42 12.13
CA LEU A 223 -5.34 7.80 12.10
C LEU A 223 -5.24 6.34 11.65
N ILE A 224 -5.87 5.43 12.41
CA ILE A 224 -5.98 4.01 12.10
C ILE A 224 -7.47 3.68 12.03
N ALA A 225 -7.93 3.17 10.87
CA ALA A 225 -9.34 2.93 10.64
C ALA A 225 -9.61 1.56 9.96
N GLY A 226 -10.75 0.98 10.27
CA GLY A 226 -11.20 -0.27 9.66
C GLY A 226 -10.36 -1.49 10.03
N GLY A 227 -10.40 -2.49 9.15
CA GLY A 227 -9.69 -3.76 9.31
C GLY A 227 -10.54 -4.87 9.91
N LYS A 228 -9.92 -6.04 10.07
CA LYS A 228 -10.50 -7.24 10.68
C LYS A 228 -9.84 -7.56 12.01
N GLY A 229 -10.63 -7.94 12.99
CA GLY A 229 -10.20 -8.43 14.29
C GLY A 229 -9.85 -9.92 14.31
N ILE A 230 -9.71 -10.47 15.53
CA ILE A 230 -9.18 -11.82 15.78
C ILE A 230 -10.04 -12.92 15.15
N ARG A 231 -11.37 -12.78 15.22
CA ARG A 231 -12.32 -13.77 14.70
C ARG A 231 -12.87 -13.42 13.33
N GLY A 232 -12.26 -12.43 12.66
CA GLY A 232 -12.71 -11.93 11.36
C GLY A 232 -13.82 -10.90 11.44
N GLU A 233 -14.20 -10.48 12.67
CA GLU A 233 -15.13 -9.37 12.88
C GLU A 233 -14.58 -8.06 12.30
N LEU A 234 -15.45 -7.23 11.80
CA LEU A 234 -15.06 -5.95 11.25
C LEU A 234 -14.90 -4.92 12.35
N VAL A 235 -13.80 -4.19 12.30
CA VAL A 235 -13.47 -3.20 13.31
C VAL A 235 -14.04 -1.85 12.90
N THR A 236 -14.93 -1.31 13.72
CA THR A 236 -15.57 0.01 13.50
C THR A 236 -14.88 1.13 14.27
N ASN A 237 -14.35 0.85 15.48
CA ASN A 237 -13.65 1.88 16.24
C ASN A 237 -12.36 2.29 15.55
N SER A 238 -12.16 3.60 15.44
CA SER A 238 -10.93 4.18 14.92
C SER A 238 -10.03 4.67 16.05
N VAL A 239 -8.75 4.73 15.78
CA VAL A 239 -7.73 5.11 16.75
C VAL A 239 -6.91 6.26 16.19
N LEU A 240 -6.65 7.27 17.02
CA LEU A 240 -5.69 8.33 16.75
C LEU A 240 -4.48 8.13 17.68
N LEU A 241 -3.32 7.87 17.08
CA LEU A 241 -2.05 7.91 17.82
C LEU A 241 -1.58 9.36 17.87
N SER A 242 -1.16 9.82 19.05
CA SER A 242 -0.59 11.15 19.22
C SER A 242 0.66 11.39 18.36
N SER A 243 1.01 12.64 18.11
CA SER A 243 2.19 13.02 17.30
C SER A 243 3.50 12.42 17.83
N ASP A 244 3.62 12.25 19.16
CA ASP A 244 4.77 11.57 19.81
C ASP A 244 4.68 10.04 19.79
N LYS A 245 3.55 9.48 19.32
CA LYS A 245 3.26 8.02 19.26
C LYS A 245 3.23 7.34 20.62
N GLN A 246 3.09 8.10 21.71
CA GLN A 246 3.07 7.59 23.10
C GLN A 246 1.66 7.26 23.58
N ARG A 247 0.66 7.90 23.02
CA ARG A 247 -0.75 7.75 23.44
C ARG A 247 -1.61 7.34 22.26
N SER A 248 -2.55 6.43 22.52
CA SER A 248 -3.63 6.10 21.61
C SER A 248 -4.95 6.60 22.19
N GLY A 249 -5.67 7.38 21.40
CA GLY A 249 -7.01 7.87 21.73
C GLY A 249 -8.05 7.35 20.77
N SER A 250 -9.34 7.54 21.13
CA SER A 250 -10.43 7.25 20.21
C SER A 250 -10.46 8.31 19.10
N ALA A 251 -10.60 7.86 17.86
CA ALA A 251 -10.90 8.68 16.69
C ALA A 251 -12.36 8.47 16.24
N GLY A 252 -13.25 8.19 17.17
CA GLY A 252 -14.64 7.89 16.86
C GLY A 252 -14.86 6.49 16.30
N VAL A 253 -16.05 6.26 15.79
CA VAL A 253 -16.53 4.97 15.32
C VAL A 253 -17.05 5.13 13.89
N LEU A 254 -16.57 4.30 12.97
CA LEU A 254 -17.15 4.14 11.64
C LEU A 254 -18.58 3.62 11.76
N ASN A 255 -19.51 4.18 11.01
CA ASN A 255 -20.89 3.67 10.97
C ASN A 255 -20.93 2.25 10.39
N GLN A 256 -19.96 1.92 9.52
CA GLN A 256 -19.84 0.57 8.97
C GLN A 256 -18.40 0.07 9.02
N GLY A 257 -18.17 -1.07 9.68
CA GLY A 257 -16.88 -1.74 9.68
C GLY A 257 -16.53 -2.25 8.28
N ARG A 258 -15.26 -2.08 7.89
CA ARG A 258 -14.79 -2.38 6.54
C ARG A 258 -13.30 -2.76 6.49
N PHE A 259 -12.92 -3.61 5.54
CA PHE A 259 -11.53 -3.87 5.17
C PHE A 259 -11.39 -3.90 3.65
N SER A 260 -10.17 -3.85 3.11
CA SER A 260 -9.93 -3.70 1.66
C SER A 260 -10.65 -2.48 1.05
N HIS A 261 -10.85 -1.45 1.86
CA HIS A 261 -11.42 -0.17 1.49
C HIS A 261 -10.34 0.77 0.96
N VAL A 262 -10.72 1.77 0.21
CA VAL A 262 -9.82 2.87 -0.13
C VAL A 262 -9.78 3.89 0.98
N THR A 263 -8.62 4.51 1.17
CA THR A 263 -8.42 5.59 2.14
C THR A 263 -7.62 6.71 1.48
N VAL A 264 -8.14 7.92 1.54
CA VAL A 264 -7.51 9.09 0.93
C VAL A 264 -7.52 10.25 1.92
N LYS A 265 -6.33 10.80 2.19
CA LYS A 265 -6.19 12.05 2.92
C LYS A 265 -6.49 13.22 1.99
N LEU A 266 -7.44 14.06 2.37
CA LEU A 266 -7.89 15.21 1.61
C LEU A 266 -6.96 16.44 1.82
N LEU A 267 -7.11 17.45 0.98
CA LEU A 267 -6.30 18.67 1.04
C LEU A 267 -6.48 19.45 2.36
N ASP A 268 -7.61 19.33 3.02
CA ASP A 268 -7.94 20.00 4.28
C ASP A 268 -7.64 19.16 5.53
N ASP A 269 -6.92 18.05 5.36
CA ASP A 269 -6.52 17.09 6.39
C ASP A 269 -7.63 16.15 6.87
N ARG A 270 -8.86 16.26 6.33
CA ARG A 270 -9.88 15.23 6.52
C ARG A 270 -9.44 13.92 5.83
N VAL A 271 -10.00 12.80 6.24
CA VAL A 271 -9.69 11.48 5.64
C VAL A 271 -10.95 10.80 5.17
N LEU A 272 -11.02 10.53 3.86
CA LEU A 272 -12.09 9.74 3.26
C LEU A 272 -11.77 8.25 3.39
N VAL A 273 -12.76 7.45 3.77
CA VAL A 273 -12.78 6.00 3.56
C VAL A 273 -13.99 5.64 2.71
N ALA A 274 -13.81 4.79 1.70
CA ALA A 274 -14.90 4.43 0.80
C ALA A 274 -14.83 2.95 0.39
N GLY A 275 -15.99 2.36 0.18
CA GLY A 275 -16.09 0.97 -0.23
C GLY A 275 -15.55 -0.02 0.80
N GLY A 276 -15.11 -1.15 0.30
CA GLY A 276 -14.54 -2.24 1.09
C GLY A 276 -15.51 -3.39 1.34
N ASN A 277 -14.97 -4.45 1.88
CA ASN A 277 -15.71 -5.63 2.27
C ASN A 277 -16.28 -5.46 3.69
N THR A 278 -17.56 -5.79 3.86
CA THR A 278 -18.30 -5.66 5.11
C THR A 278 -18.66 -7.01 5.75
N GLY A 279 -17.96 -8.09 5.37
CA GLY A 279 -18.11 -9.45 5.88
C GLY A 279 -18.82 -10.37 4.89
N LEU A 280 -18.76 -11.67 5.13
CA LEU A 280 -19.42 -12.79 4.43
C LEU A 280 -19.86 -12.50 2.97
N SER A 281 -18.91 -12.09 2.12
CA SER A 281 -19.14 -11.76 0.70
C SER A 281 -19.93 -10.47 0.42
N SER A 282 -20.15 -9.61 1.41
CA SER A 282 -20.80 -8.30 1.22
C SER A 282 -19.77 -7.20 0.98
N ARG A 283 -20.04 -6.33 0.03
CA ARG A 283 -19.32 -5.09 -0.25
C ARG A 283 -20.21 -3.91 0.06
N THR A 284 -19.61 -2.76 0.25
CA THR A 284 -20.37 -1.54 0.53
C THR A 284 -20.04 -0.44 -0.48
N ALA A 285 -21.06 0.34 -0.80
CA ALA A 285 -20.92 1.60 -1.52
C ALA A 285 -20.76 2.80 -0.57
N THR A 286 -20.96 2.59 0.74
CA THR A 286 -20.91 3.70 1.70
C THR A 286 -19.50 4.29 1.80
N SER A 287 -19.46 5.58 2.07
CA SER A 287 -18.23 6.30 2.38
C SER A 287 -18.43 7.22 3.58
N GLU A 288 -17.35 7.45 4.28
CA GLU A 288 -17.30 8.25 5.50
C GLU A 288 -16.07 9.13 5.51
N ILE A 289 -16.20 10.34 6.06
CA ILE A 289 -15.09 11.28 6.24
C ILE A 289 -14.79 11.42 7.72
N PHE A 290 -13.54 11.22 8.09
CA PHE A 290 -13.01 11.61 9.40
C PHE A 290 -12.67 13.09 9.39
N ASP A 291 -13.23 13.82 10.36
CA ASP A 291 -12.87 15.22 10.63
C ASP A 291 -11.94 15.27 11.85
N PRO A 292 -10.66 15.65 11.67
CA PRO A 292 -9.70 15.70 12.77
C PRO A 292 -10.03 16.77 13.82
N LYS A 293 -10.78 17.82 13.46
CA LYS A 293 -11.14 18.89 14.40
C LYS A 293 -12.16 18.43 15.42
N SER A 294 -13.14 17.65 14.99
CA SER A 294 -14.20 17.11 15.85
C SER A 294 -13.93 15.70 16.35
N SER A 295 -12.92 15.01 15.76
CA SER A 295 -12.65 13.58 15.98
C SER A 295 -13.87 12.70 15.71
N LYS A 296 -14.65 13.03 14.68
CA LYS A 296 -15.87 12.31 14.30
C LYS A 296 -15.80 11.83 12.86
N TRP A 297 -16.51 10.71 12.63
CA TRP A 297 -16.82 10.21 11.29
C TRP A 297 -18.18 10.75 10.85
N LEU A 298 -18.24 11.26 9.64
CA LEU A 298 -19.44 11.79 9.01
C LEU A 298 -19.73 10.96 7.76
N SER A 299 -20.95 10.45 7.66
CA SER A 299 -21.40 9.78 6.42
C SER A 299 -21.48 10.79 5.29
N THR A 300 -21.12 10.33 4.10
CA THR A 300 -21.31 11.06 2.85
C THR A 300 -22.37 10.35 2.00
N ASP A 301 -22.72 10.89 0.86
CA ASP A 301 -23.46 10.13 -0.13
C ASP A 301 -22.69 8.85 -0.49
N PRO A 302 -23.36 7.75 -0.82
CA PRO A 302 -22.69 6.51 -1.24
C PRO A 302 -22.13 6.62 -2.66
N MET A 303 -21.14 5.81 -2.98
CA MET A 303 -20.72 5.51 -4.35
C MET A 303 -21.87 4.82 -5.10
N THR A 304 -21.82 4.83 -6.42
CA THR A 304 -22.84 4.17 -7.25
C THR A 304 -22.76 2.65 -7.15
N VAL A 305 -21.56 2.09 -6.96
CA VAL A 305 -21.33 0.64 -6.92
C VAL A 305 -20.58 0.27 -5.64
N ALA A 306 -21.02 -0.80 -5.01
CA ALA A 306 -20.36 -1.39 -3.85
C ALA A 306 -19.15 -2.20 -4.30
N VAL A 307 -17.95 -1.78 -3.92
CA VAL A 307 -16.69 -2.41 -4.36
C VAL A 307 -15.69 -2.57 -3.21
N GLU A 308 -14.87 -3.61 -3.31
CA GLU A 308 -13.64 -3.76 -2.53
C GLU A 308 -12.43 -3.80 -3.48
N LEU A 309 -11.20 -3.60 -2.97
CA LEU A 309 -9.98 -3.67 -3.77
C LEU A 309 -9.97 -2.72 -4.98
N ALA A 310 -10.70 -1.61 -4.87
CA ALA A 310 -10.62 -0.48 -5.78
C ALA A 310 -9.31 0.28 -5.56
N SER A 311 -8.91 1.10 -6.52
CA SER A 311 -7.83 2.07 -6.35
C SER A 311 -8.39 3.48 -6.21
N ALA A 312 -7.67 4.36 -5.52
CA ALA A 312 -8.10 5.75 -5.34
C ALA A 312 -6.93 6.72 -5.45
N VAL A 313 -7.20 7.88 -6.05
CA VAL A 313 -6.23 8.97 -6.23
C VAL A 313 -6.88 10.29 -5.87
N LEU A 314 -6.16 11.13 -5.12
CA LEU A 314 -6.53 12.53 -4.91
C LEU A 314 -6.01 13.34 -6.10
N LEU A 315 -6.92 13.92 -6.87
CA LEU A 315 -6.59 14.80 -7.99
C LEU A 315 -6.13 16.18 -7.48
N GLU A 316 -5.43 16.93 -8.33
CA GLU A 316 -4.98 18.30 -8.00
C GLU A 316 -6.15 19.25 -7.68
N SER A 317 -7.33 19.01 -8.26
CA SER A 317 -8.56 19.73 -7.96
C SER A 317 -9.11 19.50 -6.54
N GLY A 318 -8.54 18.53 -5.79
CA GLY A 318 -9.07 18.09 -4.51
C GLY A 318 -10.20 17.05 -4.61
N VAL A 319 -10.66 16.71 -5.81
CA VAL A 319 -11.62 15.61 -6.04
C VAL A 319 -10.91 14.27 -5.87
N VAL A 320 -11.56 13.28 -5.28
CA VAL A 320 -11.02 11.92 -5.19
C VAL A 320 -11.61 11.08 -6.31
N LEU A 321 -10.75 10.52 -7.14
CA LEU A 321 -11.10 9.53 -8.14
C LEU A 321 -10.94 8.12 -7.55
N VAL A 322 -12.01 7.33 -7.60
CA VAL A 322 -11.99 5.88 -7.26
C VAL A 322 -12.24 5.10 -8.54
N THR A 323 -11.43 4.08 -8.78
CA THR A 323 -11.48 3.31 -10.04
C THR A 323 -11.63 1.82 -9.77
N GLY A 324 -12.48 1.16 -10.57
CA GLY A 324 -12.65 -0.29 -10.58
C GLY A 324 -12.99 -0.89 -9.22
N GLY A 325 -12.47 -2.06 -8.97
CA GLY A 325 -12.71 -2.87 -7.78
C GLY A 325 -13.45 -4.16 -8.11
N TRP A 326 -13.79 -4.91 -7.07
CA TRP A 326 -14.55 -6.16 -7.14
C TRP A 326 -15.92 -5.99 -6.48
N ASP A 327 -17.01 -6.23 -7.20
CA ASP A 327 -18.39 -6.05 -6.69
C ASP A 327 -18.99 -7.28 -6.00
N GLY A 328 -18.26 -8.41 -6.05
CA GLY A 328 -18.72 -9.69 -5.51
C GLY A 328 -19.03 -10.72 -6.59
N THR A 329 -19.28 -10.28 -7.79
CA THR A 329 -19.51 -11.14 -8.97
C THR A 329 -18.33 -11.08 -9.92
N GLY A 330 -17.64 -9.94 -10.00
CA GLY A 330 -16.51 -9.74 -10.88
C GLY A 330 -15.81 -8.39 -10.69
N PRO A 331 -14.73 -8.17 -11.45
CA PRO A 331 -14.14 -6.84 -11.57
C PRO A 331 -15.11 -5.90 -12.29
N VAL A 332 -15.04 -4.59 -11.95
CA VAL A 332 -15.93 -3.58 -12.56
C VAL A 332 -15.15 -2.53 -13.37
N THR A 333 -15.84 -1.87 -14.29
CA THR A 333 -15.34 -0.74 -15.08
C THR A 333 -15.67 0.60 -14.43
N THR A 334 -16.54 0.62 -13.44
CA THR A 334 -17.07 1.85 -12.83
C THR A 334 -15.99 2.69 -12.20
N THR A 335 -16.15 4.00 -12.28
CA THR A 335 -15.36 4.99 -11.56
C THR A 335 -16.28 5.96 -10.84
N GLY A 336 -15.80 6.48 -9.72
CA GLY A 336 -16.51 7.47 -8.92
C GLY A 336 -15.64 8.69 -8.68
N LEU A 337 -16.23 9.86 -8.77
CA LEU A 337 -15.61 11.13 -8.43
C LEU A 337 -16.25 11.66 -7.16
N PHE A 338 -15.49 11.80 -6.13
CA PHE A 338 -15.94 12.35 -4.85
C PHE A 338 -15.52 13.79 -4.70
N ASN A 339 -16.51 14.67 -4.54
CA ASN A 339 -16.27 16.08 -4.20
C ASN A 339 -16.32 16.24 -2.68
N PRO A 340 -15.19 16.53 -2.00
CA PRO A 340 -15.14 16.63 -0.54
C PRO A 340 -15.88 17.83 0.04
N GLU A 341 -16.06 18.91 -0.73
CA GLU A 341 -16.78 20.10 -0.28
C GLU A 341 -18.28 19.87 -0.25
N ALA A 342 -18.79 19.22 -1.30
CA ALA A 342 -20.23 18.88 -1.42
C ALA A 342 -20.60 17.62 -0.62
N GLY A 343 -19.62 16.76 -0.29
CA GLY A 343 -19.85 15.44 0.32
C GLY A 343 -20.57 14.47 -0.63
N LYS A 344 -20.43 14.67 -1.94
CA LYS A 344 -21.19 13.95 -2.97
C LYS A 344 -20.30 13.16 -3.92
N TRP A 345 -20.86 12.06 -4.43
CA TRP A 345 -20.30 11.26 -5.50
C TRP A 345 -20.99 11.56 -6.82
N GLU A 346 -20.19 11.58 -7.86
CA GLU A 346 -20.63 11.60 -9.25
C GLU A 346 -20.01 10.40 -9.98
N ASN A 347 -20.69 9.91 -11.01
CA ASN A 347 -20.12 8.88 -11.87
C ASN A 347 -19.01 9.52 -12.71
N GLY A 348 -17.82 8.95 -12.61
CA GLY A 348 -16.76 9.24 -13.56
C GLY A 348 -16.96 8.46 -14.87
N PRO A 349 -16.14 8.74 -15.89
CA PRO A 349 -16.11 7.94 -17.11
C PRO A 349 -15.72 6.50 -16.79
N GLU A 350 -16.33 5.52 -17.46
CA GLU A 350 -16.02 4.11 -17.22
C GLU A 350 -14.63 3.72 -17.74
N LEU A 351 -13.96 2.84 -17.02
CA LEU A 351 -12.72 2.20 -17.47
C LEU A 351 -13.03 1.33 -18.70
N MET A 352 -12.13 1.30 -19.65
CA MET A 352 -12.30 0.47 -20.86
C MET A 352 -12.22 -1.04 -20.59
N LYS A 353 -11.56 -1.44 -19.49
CA LYS A 353 -11.46 -2.83 -19.02
C LYS A 353 -11.70 -2.90 -17.53
N ALA A 354 -12.56 -3.82 -17.12
CA ALA A 354 -12.83 -4.08 -15.72
C ALA A 354 -11.57 -4.57 -14.98
N ARG A 355 -11.32 -4.03 -13.79
CA ARG A 355 -10.11 -4.37 -12.99
C ARG A 355 -10.33 -4.22 -11.49
N TRP A 356 -9.59 -5.01 -10.73
CA TRP A 356 -9.54 -4.94 -9.27
C TRP A 356 -8.12 -5.18 -8.77
N GLY A 357 -7.80 -4.71 -7.56
CA GLY A 357 -6.47 -4.85 -6.99
C GLY A 357 -5.37 -4.22 -7.84
N HIS A 358 -5.75 -3.28 -8.71
CA HIS A 358 -4.84 -2.50 -9.53
C HIS A 358 -4.33 -1.28 -8.78
N ALA A 359 -3.31 -0.63 -9.32
CA ALA A 359 -2.84 0.66 -8.87
C ALA A 359 -3.36 1.77 -9.81
N SER A 360 -3.64 2.92 -9.23
CA SER A 360 -3.84 4.18 -9.96
C SER A 360 -2.76 5.16 -9.52
N ILE A 361 -2.16 5.84 -10.47
CA ILE A 361 -1.05 6.76 -10.24
C ILE A 361 -1.38 8.10 -10.87
N LEU A 362 -1.34 9.17 -10.06
CA LEU A 362 -1.40 10.54 -10.57
C LEU A 362 -0.05 10.89 -11.19
N LEU A 363 -0.06 11.20 -12.47
CA LEU A 363 1.13 11.62 -13.23
C LEU A 363 1.39 13.12 -13.01
N GLN A 364 2.58 13.58 -13.42
CA GLN A 364 2.99 14.97 -13.25
C GLN A 364 2.18 15.96 -14.10
N ASP A 365 1.54 15.50 -15.17
CA ASP A 365 0.66 16.29 -16.03
C ASP A 365 -0.81 16.37 -15.51
N GLY A 366 -1.06 15.82 -14.32
CA GLY A 366 -2.39 15.75 -13.69
C GLY A 366 -3.29 14.64 -14.25
N THR A 367 -2.84 13.83 -15.19
CA THR A 367 -3.58 12.65 -15.67
C THR A 367 -3.40 11.47 -14.70
N VAL A 368 -4.30 10.49 -14.75
CA VAL A 368 -4.24 9.27 -13.94
C VAL A 368 -4.02 8.06 -14.86
N LEU A 369 -2.98 7.30 -14.53
CA LEU A 369 -2.67 6.02 -15.16
C LEU A 369 -3.27 4.88 -14.35
#